data_4c5ca7f0df5b04d7c96fadd7a3962ac5
#
_entry.id   4c5ca7f0df5b04d7c96fadd7a3962ac5
#
_cell.length_a   1.000
_cell.length_b   1.000
_cell.length_c   1.000
_cell.angle_alpha   90.00
_cell.angle_beta   90.00
_cell.angle_gamma   90.00
#
_symmetry.space_group_name_H-M   'P 1'
#
loop_
_entity.id
_entity.type
_entity.pdbx_description
1 polymer ?
#
loop_
_entity_poly.entity_id
_entity_poly.type
_entity_poly.pdbx_seq_one_letter_code
_entity_poly.pdbx_strand_id
1 'polypeptide(L)'
;GPLTTLDKLHAQTGTFYDIMTKVNADWDFSSTTGQQWADAINAHSEIKVTVDQAEMITKREVNEYHVADHKYLSATEFPAILDFKEFYVYGDELHANLVGRALAADQNVVWGTGTHTAAPVPVYAFGPYGVTKQFSTMQHHVEIGQKMMAALLSE
;
A
#
# COMPACT_ATOMS: atom_id res chain seq x y z
N GLY A 1 -8.40 -29.60 -6.72
CA GLY A 1 -9.13 -29.01 -5.61
C GLY A 1 -9.28 -27.51 -5.79
N PRO A 2 -10.10 -26.80 -5.00
CA PRO A 2 -10.17 -25.34 -5.07
C PRO A 2 -8.83 -24.73 -4.67
N LEU A 3 -8.49 -23.59 -5.29
CA LEU A 3 -7.27 -22.84 -4.95
C LEU A 3 -7.32 -22.38 -3.50
N THR A 4 -6.19 -22.47 -2.79
CA THR A 4 -6.05 -21.85 -1.47
C THR A 4 -5.98 -20.32 -1.62
N THR A 5 -6.10 -19.59 -0.52
CA THR A 5 -5.94 -18.12 -0.52
C THR A 5 -4.56 -17.72 -1.04
N LEU A 6 -3.50 -18.46 -0.66
CA LEU A 6 -2.13 -18.19 -1.13
C LEU A 6 -1.99 -18.44 -2.63
N ASP A 7 -2.60 -19.51 -3.16
CA ASP A 7 -2.61 -19.77 -4.60
C ASP A 7 -3.30 -18.63 -5.38
N LYS A 8 -4.42 -18.13 -4.84
CA LYS A 8 -5.15 -17.00 -5.45
C LYS A 8 -4.33 -15.71 -5.43
N LEU A 9 -3.63 -15.42 -4.33
CA LEU A 9 -2.73 -14.27 -4.24
C LEU A 9 -1.56 -14.39 -5.22
N HIS A 10 -0.97 -15.58 -5.31
CA HIS A 10 0.13 -15.86 -6.25
C HIS A 10 -0.31 -15.76 -7.71
N ALA A 11 -1.57 -16.04 -8.00
CA ALA A 11 -2.13 -15.98 -9.35
C ALA A 11 -2.56 -14.56 -9.78
N GLN A 12 -2.37 -13.53 -8.95
CA GLN A 12 -2.64 -12.15 -9.33
C GLN A 12 -1.75 -11.74 -10.50
N THR A 13 -2.35 -11.16 -11.53
CA THR A 13 -1.68 -10.84 -12.81
C THR A 13 -1.33 -9.36 -12.98
N GLY A 14 -1.64 -8.52 -12.01
CA GLY A 14 -1.33 -7.09 -12.03
C GLY A 14 -1.17 -6.52 -10.63
N THR A 15 -0.48 -5.40 -10.53
CA THR A 15 -0.41 -4.59 -9.32
C THR A 15 -1.70 -3.82 -9.12
N PHE A 16 -1.88 -3.21 -7.95
CA PHE A 16 -3.02 -2.29 -7.74
C PHE A 16 -2.97 -1.07 -8.68
N TYR A 17 -1.79 -0.63 -9.07
CA TYR A 17 -1.60 0.43 -10.07
C TYR A 17 -2.04 0.00 -11.47
N ASP A 18 -1.81 -1.26 -11.86
CA ASP A 18 -2.33 -1.81 -13.12
C ASP A 18 -3.85 -1.84 -13.11
N ILE A 19 -4.46 -2.24 -11.99
CA ILE A 19 -5.93 -2.21 -11.78
C ILE A 19 -6.45 -0.77 -11.91
N MET A 20 -5.83 0.19 -11.25
CA MET A 20 -6.19 1.60 -11.33
C MET A 20 -6.11 2.12 -12.77
N THR A 21 -5.03 1.82 -13.47
CA THR A 21 -4.83 2.19 -14.88
C THR A 21 -5.89 1.54 -15.79
N LYS A 22 -6.32 0.32 -15.47
CA LYS A 22 -7.40 -0.36 -16.18
C LYS A 22 -8.76 0.32 -16.00
N VAL A 23 -9.01 0.89 -14.83
CA VAL A 23 -10.24 1.66 -14.53
C VAL A 23 -10.21 3.00 -15.28
N ASN A 24 -9.12 3.74 -15.18
CA ASN A 24 -8.91 4.98 -15.91
C ASN A 24 -7.40 5.22 -16.10
N ALA A 25 -6.97 5.33 -17.36
CA ALA A 25 -5.56 5.48 -17.72
C ALA A 25 -4.92 6.79 -17.22
N ASP A 26 -5.72 7.84 -17.05
CA ASP A 26 -5.29 9.14 -16.55
C ASP A 26 -5.42 9.27 -15.01
N TRP A 27 -5.87 8.20 -14.35
CA TRP A 27 -6.12 8.12 -12.90
C TRP A 27 -7.10 9.16 -12.38
N ASP A 28 -8.00 9.65 -13.23
CA ASP A 28 -9.17 10.43 -12.79
C ASP A 28 -10.30 9.48 -12.38
N PHE A 29 -10.51 9.32 -11.10
CA PHE A 29 -11.50 8.43 -10.52
C PHE A 29 -12.76 9.17 -10.03
N SER A 30 -12.93 10.44 -10.37
CA SER A 30 -14.04 11.29 -9.90
C SER A 30 -15.43 10.80 -10.35
N SER A 31 -15.50 10.08 -11.46
CA SER A 31 -16.75 9.62 -12.07
C SER A 31 -16.83 8.10 -12.24
N THR A 32 -15.98 7.34 -11.53
CA THR A 32 -15.95 5.88 -11.64
C THR A 32 -17.09 5.22 -10.86
N THR A 33 -17.45 4.01 -11.26
CA THR A 33 -18.50 3.20 -10.65
C THR A 33 -17.95 1.95 -10.00
N GLY A 34 -18.67 1.38 -9.03
CA GLY A 34 -18.30 0.10 -8.43
C GLY A 34 -18.18 -1.02 -9.46
N GLN A 35 -18.98 -1.00 -10.54
CA GLN A 35 -18.89 -1.98 -11.62
C GLN A 35 -17.54 -1.89 -12.35
N GLN A 36 -17.06 -0.69 -12.69
CA GLN A 36 -15.74 -0.51 -13.34
C GLN A 36 -14.61 -1.02 -12.45
N TRP A 37 -14.66 -0.74 -11.15
CA TRP A 37 -13.67 -1.23 -10.20
C TRP A 37 -13.75 -2.75 -10.03
N ALA A 38 -14.94 -3.33 -9.89
CA ALA A 38 -15.11 -4.78 -9.79
C ALA A 38 -14.58 -5.49 -11.03
N ASP A 39 -14.88 -5.01 -12.22
CA ASP A 39 -14.41 -5.59 -13.48
C ASP A 39 -12.89 -5.53 -13.59
N ALA A 40 -12.26 -4.40 -13.24
CA ALA A 40 -10.82 -4.24 -13.28
C ALA A 40 -10.11 -5.14 -12.25
N ILE A 41 -10.60 -5.20 -11.01
CA ILE A 41 -10.07 -6.07 -9.96
C ILE A 41 -10.19 -7.53 -10.39
N ASN A 42 -11.38 -7.94 -10.83
CA ASN A 42 -11.66 -9.31 -11.19
C ASN A 42 -10.93 -9.79 -12.45
N ALA A 43 -10.47 -8.88 -13.29
CA ALA A 43 -9.62 -9.20 -14.44
C ALA A 43 -8.18 -9.55 -14.03
N HIS A 44 -7.70 -9.06 -12.89
CA HIS A 44 -6.31 -9.23 -12.44
C HIS A 44 -6.16 -10.12 -11.20
N SER A 45 -7.25 -10.42 -10.50
CA SER A 45 -7.26 -11.19 -9.25
C SER A 45 -8.12 -12.43 -9.34
N GLU A 46 -7.65 -13.54 -8.74
CA GLU A 46 -8.47 -14.73 -8.49
C GLU A 46 -9.32 -14.59 -7.21
N ILE A 47 -9.05 -13.61 -6.37
CA ILE A 47 -9.94 -13.20 -5.29
C ILE A 47 -10.95 -12.23 -5.90
N LYS A 48 -12.17 -12.70 -6.06
CA LYS A 48 -13.21 -11.92 -6.75
C LYS A 48 -13.94 -11.00 -5.78
N VAL A 49 -14.20 -9.77 -6.21
CA VAL A 49 -15.01 -8.80 -5.48
C VAL A 49 -16.36 -8.62 -6.16
N THR A 50 -17.38 -8.36 -5.35
CA THR A 50 -18.69 -7.95 -5.85
C THR A 50 -18.69 -6.46 -6.19
N VAL A 51 -19.69 -6.02 -6.96
CA VAL A 51 -19.90 -4.58 -7.24
C VAL A 51 -20.09 -3.80 -5.93
N ASP A 52 -20.84 -4.33 -4.98
CA ASP A 52 -21.09 -3.70 -3.68
C ASP A 52 -19.79 -3.53 -2.86
N GLN A 53 -18.90 -4.52 -2.88
CA GLN A 53 -17.58 -4.41 -2.24
C GLN A 53 -16.72 -3.35 -2.93
N ALA A 54 -16.74 -3.29 -4.25
CA ALA A 54 -15.96 -2.33 -5.02
C ALA A 54 -16.55 -0.90 -4.95
N GLU A 55 -17.84 -0.74 -4.65
CA GLU A 55 -18.49 0.56 -4.52
C GLU A 55 -17.86 1.43 -3.41
N MET A 56 -17.26 0.83 -2.39
CA MET A 56 -16.51 1.57 -1.36
C MET A 56 -15.38 2.43 -1.94
N ILE A 57 -14.80 2.01 -3.08
CA ILE A 57 -13.66 2.72 -3.71
C ILE A 57 -14.11 4.04 -4.33
N THR A 58 -15.39 4.16 -4.68
CA THR A 58 -15.96 5.36 -5.34
C THR A 58 -16.39 6.43 -4.34
N LYS A 59 -16.51 6.08 -3.06
CA LYS A 59 -17.00 7.00 -2.03
C LYS A 59 -16.01 8.10 -1.76
N ARG A 60 -16.54 9.30 -1.51
CA ARG A 60 -15.75 10.49 -1.19
C ARG A 60 -16.24 11.10 0.10
N GLU A 61 -15.36 11.82 0.76
CA GLU A 61 -15.66 12.59 1.97
C GLU A 61 -14.96 13.95 1.93
N VAL A 62 -15.46 14.89 2.73
CA VAL A 62 -14.89 16.23 2.84
C VAL A 62 -13.49 16.13 3.44
N ASN A 63 -12.54 16.86 2.86
CA ASN A 63 -11.21 17.01 3.40
C ASN A 63 -11.21 17.98 4.58
N GLU A 64 -11.27 17.44 5.79
CA GLU A 64 -11.19 18.24 7.03
C GLU A 64 -9.82 18.93 7.22
N TYR A 65 -8.80 18.47 6.51
CA TYR A 65 -7.43 19.02 6.53
C TYR A 65 -7.14 19.93 5.34
N HIS A 66 -8.17 20.40 4.64
CA HIS A 66 -8.00 21.24 3.46
C HIS A 66 -7.16 22.48 3.76
N VAL A 67 -6.13 22.68 2.95
CA VAL A 67 -5.29 23.88 2.93
C VAL A 67 -5.17 24.35 1.49
N ALA A 68 -5.67 25.54 1.19
CA ALA A 68 -5.59 26.10 -0.15
C ALA A 68 -4.13 26.15 -0.63
N ASP A 69 -3.90 25.83 -1.90
CA ASP A 69 -2.60 25.82 -2.57
C ASP A 69 -1.56 24.85 -1.98
N HIS A 70 -1.95 23.98 -1.03
CA HIS A 70 -1.06 22.94 -0.52
C HIS A 70 -0.94 21.78 -1.52
N LYS A 71 0.29 21.31 -1.77
CA LYS A 71 0.57 20.26 -2.75
C LYS A 71 -0.31 19.00 -2.62
N TYR A 72 -0.65 18.59 -1.39
CA TYR A 72 -1.38 17.35 -1.10
C TYR A 72 -2.75 17.57 -0.44
N LEU A 73 -3.02 18.76 0.11
CA LEU A 73 -4.21 19.02 0.90
C LEU A 73 -5.15 20.05 0.25
N SER A 74 -4.86 20.48 -0.99
CA SER A 74 -5.68 21.47 -1.70
C SER A 74 -7.01 20.94 -2.22
N ALA A 75 -7.19 19.62 -2.33
CA ALA A 75 -8.47 19.06 -2.70
C ALA A 75 -9.51 19.25 -1.58
N THR A 76 -10.73 19.65 -1.95
CA THR A 76 -11.83 19.84 -1.00
C THR A 76 -12.47 18.53 -0.55
N GLU A 77 -12.30 17.47 -1.35
CA GLU A 77 -12.78 16.13 -1.05
C GLU A 77 -11.69 15.10 -1.35
N PHE A 78 -11.73 14.01 -0.61
CA PHE A 78 -10.88 12.83 -0.80
C PHE A 78 -11.71 11.56 -0.96
N PRO A 79 -11.12 10.47 -1.51
CA PRO A 79 -11.67 9.14 -1.36
C PRO A 79 -11.92 8.82 0.12
N ALA A 80 -13.09 8.29 0.46
CA ALA A 80 -13.45 8.01 1.85
C ALA A 80 -12.62 6.86 2.41
N ILE A 81 -11.79 7.17 3.43
CA ILE A 81 -11.03 6.21 4.23
C ILE A 81 -11.48 6.38 5.67
N LEU A 82 -12.45 5.59 6.09
CA LEU A 82 -13.22 5.79 7.32
C LEU A 82 -12.38 5.71 8.60
N ASP A 83 -11.30 4.97 8.60
CA ASP A 83 -10.52 4.60 9.78
C ASP A 83 -9.08 5.14 9.78
N PHE A 84 -8.66 5.87 8.73
CA PHE A 84 -7.30 6.41 8.64
C PHE A 84 -7.21 7.67 7.78
N LYS A 85 -7.67 8.79 8.32
CA LYS A 85 -7.77 10.07 7.59
C LYS A 85 -6.40 10.71 7.29
N GLU A 86 -5.39 10.48 8.12
CA GLU A 86 -4.02 10.95 7.91
C GLU A 86 -3.41 10.45 6.59
N PHE A 87 -4.00 9.43 6.01
CA PHE A 87 -3.58 8.87 4.71
C PHE A 87 -3.75 9.85 3.54
N TYR A 88 -4.53 10.91 3.70
CA TYR A 88 -4.76 11.91 2.67
C TYR A 88 -3.50 12.59 2.14
N VAL A 89 -2.43 12.60 2.91
CA VAL A 89 -1.12 13.13 2.50
C VAL A 89 -0.52 12.33 1.34
N TYR A 90 -0.91 11.08 1.17
CA TYR A 90 -0.41 10.15 0.16
C TYR A 90 -1.44 9.94 -0.96
N GLY A 91 -1.90 11.03 -1.59
CA GLY A 91 -3.00 11.06 -2.55
C GLY A 91 -2.93 10.00 -3.67
N ASP A 92 -1.71 9.75 -4.18
CA ASP A 92 -1.51 8.77 -5.26
C ASP A 92 -1.74 7.32 -4.80
N GLU A 93 -1.63 7.03 -3.51
CA GLU A 93 -1.77 5.70 -2.93
C GLU A 93 -3.18 5.41 -2.39
N LEU A 94 -4.05 6.42 -2.30
CA LEU A 94 -5.38 6.30 -1.71
C LEU A 94 -6.22 5.22 -2.40
N HIS A 95 -6.33 5.26 -3.72
CA HIS A 95 -7.12 4.29 -4.46
C HIS A 95 -6.49 2.90 -4.45
N ALA A 96 -5.16 2.79 -4.50
CA ALA A 96 -4.47 1.51 -4.35
C ALA A 96 -4.76 0.86 -2.98
N ASN A 97 -4.79 1.67 -1.91
CA ASN A 97 -5.18 1.21 -0.58
C ASN A 97 -6.64 0.73 -0.55
N LEU A 98 -7.57 1.46 -1.17
CA LEU A 98 -8.98 1.08 -1.23
C LEU A 98 -9.19 -0.21 -2.03
N VAL A 99 -8.44 -0.44 -3.11
CA VAL A 99 -8.43 -1.72 -3.84
C VAL A 99 -7.99 -2.86 -2.91
N GLY A 100 -6.89 -2.66 -2.17
CA GLY A 100 -6.43 -3.64 -1.17
C GLY A 100 -7.48 -3.94 -0.10
N ARG A 101 -8.20 -2.93 0.36
CA ARG A 101 -9.28 -3.09 1.35
C ARG A 101 -10.50 -3.83 0.78
N ALA A 102 -10.86 -3.60 -0.47
CA ALA A 102 -11.94 -4.34 -1.13
C ALA A 102 -11.65 -5.84 -1.22
N LEU A 103 -10.37 -6.22 -1.36
CA LEU A 103 -9.91 -7.61 -1.41
C LEU A 103 -9.69 -8.24 -0.02
N ALA A 104 -9.49 -7.44 1.02
CA ALA A 104 -8.98 -7.88 2.32
C ALA A 104 -9.86 -8.93 3.00
N ALA A 105 -11.19 -8.82 2.89
CA ALA A 105 -12.14 -9.74 3.52
C ALA A 105 -11.92 -11.20 3.10
N ASP A 106 -11.54 -11.42 1.84
CA ASP A 106 -11.39 -12.75 1.27
C ASP A 106 -9.91 -13.22 1.21
N GLN A 107 -8.98 -12.35 1.56
CA GLN A 107 -7.55 -12.68 1.62
C GLN A 107 -7.12 -13.32 2.93
N ASN A 108 -7.89 -13.17 4.01
CA ASN A 108 -7.46 -13.47 5.38
C ASN A 108 -6.15 -12.76 5.77
N VAL A 109 -5.83 -11.66 5.12
CA VAL A 109 -4.67 -10.80 5.37
C VAL A 109 -5.17 -9.38 5.62
N VAL A 110 -4.73 -8.80 6.72
CA VAL A 110 -5.04 -7.41 7.07
C VAL A 110 -3.75 -6.60 7.04
N TRP A 111 -3.77 -5.49 6.33
CA TRP A 111 -2.69 -4.52 6.33
C TRP A 111 -2.96 -3.49 7.41
N GLY A 112 -2.08 -3.41 8.41
CA GLY A 112 -2.23 -2.49 9.53
C GLY A 112 -2.05 -1.02 9.15
N THR A 113 -1.41 -0.76 8.01
CA THR A 113 -1.22 0.58 7.44
C THR A 113 -1.00 0.48 5.94
N GLY A 114 -1.36 1.52 5.21
CA GLY A 114 -1.07 1.66 3.78
C GLY A 114 0.20 2.47 3.50
N THR A 115 0.95 2.88 4.52
CA THR A 115 2.12 3.74 4.39
C THR A 115 3.23 3.34 5.37
N HIS A 116 4.20 4.23 5.53
CA HIS A 116 5.33 4.06 6.44
C HIS A 116 4.88 3.87 7.89
N THR A 117 5.63 3.05 8.63
CA THR A 117 5.46 2.86 10.06
C THR A 117 6.74 3.24 10.80
N ALA A 118 6.61 3.55 12.08
CA ALA A 118 7.74 3.70 13.00
C ALA A 118 8.16 2.37 13.65
N ALA A 119 7.56 1.24 13.22
CA ALA A 119 7.87 -0.06 13.77
C ALA A 119 9.29 -0.50 13.38
N PRO A 120 10.07 -1.09 14.30
CA PRO A 120 11.36 -1.67 13.98
C PRO A 120 11.23 -2.79 12.94
N VAL A 121 12.19 -2.86 12.03
CA VAL A 121 12.32 -3.96 11.06
C VAL A 121 13.56 -4.78 11.36
N PRO A 122 13.54 -6.12 11.14
CA PRO A 122 14.69 -6.95 11.38
C PRO A 122 15.83 -6.63 10.40
N VAL A 123 17.07 -6.63 10.92
CA VAL A 123 18.28 -6.54 10.11
C VAL A 123 19.01 -7.88 10.21
N TYR A 124 19.38 -8.44 9.07
CA TYR A 124 20.14 -9.67 8.98
C TYR A 124 21.53 -9.36 8.42
N ALA A 125 22.58 -9.71 9.18
CA ALA A 125 23.98 -9.52 8.77
C ALA A 125 24.68 -10.88 8.66
N PHE A 126 25.36 -11.10 7.53
CA PHE A 126 26.13 -12.31 7.26
C PHE A 126 27.58 -11.92 6.97
N GLY A 127 28.54 -12.65 7.54
CA GLY A 127 29.95 -12.42 7.34
C GLY A 127 30.78 -12.71 8.60
N PRO A 128 32.02 -12.21 8.66
CA PRO A 128 32.88 -12.40 9.81
C PRO A 128 32.25 -11.87 11.11
N TYR A 129 32.38 -12.61 12.19
CA TYR A 129 31.75 -12.30 13.48
C TYR A 129 32.06 -10.89 13.99
N GLY A 130 33.31 -10.44 13.85
CA GLY A 130 33.71 -9.09 14.26
C GLY A 130 32.94 -7.95 13.58
N VAL A 131 32.49 -8.17 12.35
CA VAL A 131 31.66 -7.24 11.59
C VAL A 131 30.18 -7.42 11.95
N THR A 132 29.66 -8.65 11.85
CA THR A 132 28.23 -8.93 12.04
C THR A 132 27.73 -8.63 13.43
N LYS A 133 28.57 -8.82 14.46
CA LYS A 133 28.28 -8.47 15.87
C LYS A 133 27.84 -7.00 16.04
N GLN A 134 28.34 -6.10 15.20
CA GLN A 134 28.02 -4.67 15.29
C GLN A 134 26.55 -4.37 14.94
N PHE A 135 25.85 -5.31 14.27
CA PHE A 135 24.48 -5.19 13.86
C PHE A 135 23.48 -5.95 14.75
N SER A 136 23.93 -6.48 15.88
CA SER A 136 23.11 -7.35 16.74
C SER A 136 22.21 -6.61 17.74
N THR A 137 22.17 -5.28 17.71
CA THR A 137 21.38 -4.45 18.62
C THR A 137 20.37 -3.61 17.85
N MET A 138 19.40 -3.02 18.54
CA MET A 138 18.53 -2.02 17.94
C MET A 138 19.33 -0.81 17.50
N GLN A 139 19.15 -0.38 16.26
CA GLN A 139 19.94 0.68 15.65
C GLN A 139 19.06 1.57 14.77
N HIS A 140 19.43 2.83 14.66
CA HIS A 140 18.89 3.69 13.62
C HIS A 140 19.51 3.32 12.26
N HIS A 141 18.72 3.36 11.16
CA HIS A 141 19.23 2.92 9.84
C HIS A 141 20.43 3.73 9.34
N VAL A 142 20.59 5.00 9.78
CA VAL A 142 21.79 5.81 9.50
C VAL A 142 23.04 5.18 10.13
N GLU A 143 22.94 4.63 11.35
CA GLU A 143 24.05 3.94 12.02
C GLU A 143 24.44 2.65 11.29
N ILE A 144 23.46 1.97 10.68
CA ILE A 144 23.72 0.79 9.84
C ILE A 144 24.60 1.19 8.66
N GLY A 145 24.26 2.27 7.95
CA GLY A 145 25.06 2.80 6.84
C GLY A 145 26.49 3.17 7.28
N GLN A 146 26.63 3.84 8.41
CA GLN A 146 27.96 4.21 8.95
C GLN A 146 28.81 2.98 9.28
N LYS A 147 28.23 1.95 9.88
CA LYS A 147 28.92 0.68 10.20
C LYS A 147 29.32 -0.08 8.93
N MET A 148 28.48 -0.09 7.92
CA MET A 148 28.81 -0.68 6.61
C MET A 148 30.01 0.03 5.98
N MET A 149 30.02 1.36 5.98
CA MET A 149 31.14 2.15 5.46
C MET A 149 32.43 1.88 6.26
N ALA A 150 32.36 1.86 7.60
CA ALA A 150 33.51 1.56 8.45
C ALA A 150 34.06 0.15 8.19
N ALA A 151 33.20 -0.85 8.00
CA ALA A 151 33.64 -2.21 7.69
C ALA A 151 34.34 -2.32 6.33
N LEU A 152 33.94 -1.54 5.34
CA LEU A 152 34.59 -1.50 4.02
C LEU A 152 35.95 -0.79 4.04
N LEU A 153 36.15 0.15 4.97
CA LEU A 153 37.41 0.92 5.08
C LEU A 153 38.41 0.34 6.07
N SER A 154 38.07 -0.76 6.75
CA SER A 154 38.88 -1.40 7.77
C SER A 154 39.80 -2.54 7.26
N GLU A 155 40.01 -2.63 5.94
CA GLU A 155 41.01 -3.53 5.35
C GLU A 155 42.45 -3.04 5.50
#